data_8d12e0a5ce57ca062175770d85458202
#
_entry.id   8d12e0a5ce57ca062175770d85458202
#
_cell.length_a   1.000
_cell.length_b   1.000
_cell.length_c   1.000
_cell.angle_alpha   90.00
_cell.angle_beta   90.00
_cell.angle_gamma   90.00
#
_symmetry.space_group_name_H-M   'P 1'
#
loop_
_entity.id
_entity.type
_entity.pdbx_description
1 polymer ?
#
loop_
_entity_poly.entity_id
_entity_poly.type
_entity_poly.pdbx_seq_one_letter_code
_entity_poly.pdbx_strand_id
1 'polypeptide(L)'
;MMLYKRLINFCLLTFIVVSAIAQNGSNSPYTRYGFGQLSDQSFGNSKAMGGISYGLRNGLQINAANPASYSAVDSLTFLFDAGMSLQNTNFQENGVKTNAKNSSIDYLAMQFRLWKRMGLTAGFL
;
A
#
# COMPACT_ATOMS: atom_id res chain seq x y z
N MET A 1 4.22 -33.02 -16.92
CA MET A 1 3.06 -32.16 -17.23
C MET A 1 2.05 -32.03 -16.07
N MET A 2 1.76 -33.06 -15.29
CA MET A 2 0.84 -32.97 -14.12
C MET A 2 1.37 -32.12 -12.95
N LEU A 3 2.67 -32.18 -12.65
CA LEU A 3 3.28 -31.45 -11.54
C LEU A 3 3.22 -29.92 -11.75
N TYR A 4 3.46 -29.48 -12.95
CA TYR A 4 3.40 -28.06 -13.35
C TYR A 4 1.97 -27.49 -13.20
N LYS A 5 0.96 -28.23 -13.62
CA LYS A 5 -0.45 -27.81 -13.44
C LYS A 5 -0.84 -27.73 -11.96
N ARG A 6 -0.35 -28.62 -11.11
CA ARG A 6 -0.59 -28.58 -9.67
C ARG A 6 0.09 -27.40 -9.00
N LEU A 7 1.32 -27.05 -9.43
CA LEU A 7 2.04 -25.88 -8.97
C LEU A 7 1.33 -24.58 -9.34
N ILE A 8 0.86 -24.46 -10.60
CA ILE A 8 0.09 -23.28 -11.04
C ILE A 8 -1.21 -23.13 -10.24
N ASN A 9 -1.96 -24.23 -10.07
CA ASN A 9 -3.19 -24.17 -9.28
C ASN A 9 -2.94 -23.81 -7.82
N PHE A 10 -1.86 -24.30 -7.23
CA PHE A 10 -1.47 -23.96 -5.86
C PHE A 10 -1.10 -22.46 -5.75
N CYS A 11 -0.31 -21.92 -6.69
CA CYS A 11 0.02 -20.50 -6.73
C CYS A 11 -1.23 -19.63 -6.96
N LEU A 12 -2.14 -20.05 -7.81
CA LEU A 12 -3.40 -19.34 -8.07
C LEU A 12 -4.30 -19.33 -6.82
N LEU A 13 -4.38 -20.46 -6.12
CA LEU A 13 -5.17 -20.59 -4.89
C LEU A 13 -4.60 -19.72 -3.76
N THR A 14 -3.28 -19.72 -3.58
CA THR A 14 -2.61 -18.86 -2.58
C THR A 14 -2.81 -17.39 -2.89
N PHE A 15 -2.78 -16.98 -4.16
CA PHE A 15 -3.02 -15.60 -4.56
C PHE A 15 -4.45 -15.13 -4.26
N ILE A 16 -5.45 -15.99 -4.44
CA ILE A 16 -6.86 -15.70 -4.12
C ILE A 16 -7.06 -15.56 -2.59
N VAL A 17 -6.42 -16.42 -1.80
CA VAL A 17 -6.55 -16.38 -0.33
C VAL A 17 -5.93 -15.11 0.25
N VAL A 18 -4.80 -14.65 -0.27
CA VAL A 18 -4.15 -13.40 0.17
C VAL A 18 -5.04 -12.18 -0.11
N SER A 19 -5.78 -12.17 -1.21
CA SER A 19 -6.71 -11.08 -1.54
C SER A 19 -7.88 -10.96 -0.56
N ALA A 20 -8.30 -12.06 0.06
CA ALA A 20 -9.43 -12.08 0.99
C ALA A 20 -9.13 -11.43 2.35
N ILE A 21 -7.86 -11.28 2.73
CA ILE A 21 -7.45 -10.66 4.01
C ILE A 21 -7.26 -9.14 3.89
N ALA A 22 -7.30 -8.58 2.70
CA ALA A 22 -7.13 -7.15 2.42
C ALA A 22 -8.39 -6.32 2.75
N GLN A 23 -9.27 -6.80 3.64
CA GLN A 23 -10.42 -6.02 4.07
C GLN A 23 -9.98 -4.91 5.01
N ASN A 24 -10.27 -3.69 4.61
CA ASN A 24 -9.95 -2.48 5.34
C ASN A 24 -10.70 -2.47 6.69
N GLY A 25 -10.01 -2.76 7.76
CA GLY A 25 -10.53 -2.78 9.12
C GLY A 25 -10.58 -1.39 9.76
N SER A 26 -11.19 -0.40 9.11
CA SER A 26 -11.41 0.91 9.73
C SER A 26 -12.53 0.86 10.76
N ASN A 27 -12.23 1.22 12.00
CA ASN A 27 -13.23 1.35 13.09
C ASN A 27 -13.97 2.69 13.07
N SER A 28 -14.09 3.33 11.93
CA SER A 28 -14.80 4.61 11.81
C SER A 28 -16.31 4.39 11.66
N PRO A 29 -17.18 5.13 12.37
CA PRO A 29 -18.62 5.09 12.13
C PRO A 29 -19.01 5.43 10.69
N TYR A 30 -18.18 6.21 9.99
CA TYR A 30 -18.41 6.57 8.59
C TYR A 30 -18.30 5.38 7.62
N THR A 31 -17.66 4.29 8.02
CA THR A 31 -17.60 3.06 7.20
C THR A 31 -18.94 2.33 7.16
N ARG A 32 -19.80 2.56 8.15
CA ARG A 32 -21.12 1.93 8.25
C ARG A 32 -22.20 2.65 7.43
N TYR A 33 -22.07 3.96 7.25
CA TYR A 33 -23.11 4.80 6.66
C TYR A 33 -22.69 5.53 5.39
N GLY A 34 -21.53 5.21 4.80
CA GLY A 34 -21.03 5.91 3.62
C GLY A 34 -19.80 5.24 3.01
N PHE A 35 -19.03 6.05 2.29
CA PHE A 35 -17.82 5.60 1.59
C PHE A 35 -16.62 5.36 2.52
N GLY A 36 -16.82 5.41 3.83
CA GLY A 36 -15.75 5.24 4.78
C GLY A 36 -14.92 6.51 5.00
N GLN A 37 -13.72 6.31 5.50
CA GLN A 37 -12.74 7.36 5.72
C GLN A 37 -11.83 7.49 4.51
N LEU A 38 -11.70 8.70 3.98
CA LEU A 38 -10.73 8.96 2.91
C LEU A 38 -9.31 8.72 3.45
N SER A 39 -8.55 7.89 2.78
CA SER A 39 -7.15 7.67 3.07
C SER A 39 -6.28 8.19 1.94
N ASP A 40 -5.16 8.77 2.29
CA ASP A 40 -4.17 9.21 1.32
C ASP A 40 -3.38 8.00 0.80
N GLN A 41 -3.30 7.87 -0.51
CA GLN A 41 -2.58 6.79 -1.21
C GLN A 41 -1.10 7.12 -1.45
N SER A 42 -0.53 7.98 -0.63
CA SER A 42 0.88 8.33 -0.72
C SER A 42 1.77 7.37 0.07
N PHE A 43 3.01 7.21 -0.38
CA PHE A 43 3.99 6.31 0.21
C PHE A 43 5.04 7.06 1.04
N GLY A 44 5.56 6.44 2.07
CA GLY A 44 6.74 6.84 2.81
C GLY A 44 6.85 8.34 3.08
N ASN A 45 7.87 8.96 2.54
CA ASN A 45 8.15 10.39 2.71
C ASN A 45 7.06 11.29 2.14
N SER A 46 6.39 10.90 1.07
CA SER A 46 5.28 11.68 0.49
C SER A 46 4.12 11.80 1.46
N LYS A 47 3.81 10.74 2.21
CA LYS A 47 2.79 10.75 3.26
C LYS A 47 3.13 11.73 4.38
N ALA A 48 4.41 11.77 4.80
CA ALA A 48 4.89 12.71 5.81
C ALA A 48 4.85 14.18 5.34
N MET A 49 4.90 14.42 4.03
CA MET A 49 4.81 15.74 3.41
C MET A 49 3.39 16.14 2.97
N GLY A 50 2.36 15.50 3.53
CA GLY A 50 0.96 15.79 3.20
C GLY A 50 0.50 15.27 1.83
N GLY A 51 1.09 14.18 1.34
CA GLY A 51 0.66 13.52 0.10
C GLY A 51 1.26 14.10 -1.18
N ILE A 52 2.27 14.96 -1.09
CA ILE A 52 2.95 15.51 -2.27
C ILE A 52 3.59 14.38 -3.06
N SER A 53 3.13 14.15 -4.29
CA SER A 53 3.59 13.03 -5.09
C SER A 53 3.74 13.36 -6.58
N TYR A 54 2.80 14.08 -7.18
CA TYR A 54 2.72 14.25 -8.63
C TYR A 54 3.91 14.99 -9.26
N GLY A 55 4.44 16.01 -8.59
CA GLY A 55 5.60 16.78 -9.05
C GLY A 55 6.94 16.27 -8.53
N LEU A 56 6.94 15.28 -7.66
CA LEU A 56 8.14 14.81 -7.00
C LEU A 56 8.84 13.72 -7.82
N ARG A 57 10.08 13.98 -8.22
CA ARG A 57 10.95 13.00 -8.88
C ARG A 57 12.18 12.75 -8.04
N ASN A 58 12.23 11.60 -7.38
CA ASN A 58 13.34 11.21 -6.52
C ASN A 58 13.70 9.74 -6.79
N GLY A 59 14.98 9.44 -6.89
CA GLY A 59 15.49 8.08 -7.10
C GLY A 59 15.63 7.24 -5.83
N LEU A 60 15.37 7.82 -4.67
CA LEU A 60 15.53 7.16 -3.36
C LEU A 60 14.20 6.73 -2.71
N GLN A 61 13.08 6.99 -3.38
CA GLN A 61 11.76 6.64 -2.85
C GLN A 61 10.83 6.17 -3.97
N ILE A 62 9.91 5.29 -3.62
CA ILE A 62 8.86 4.84 -4.53
C ILE A 62 7.76 5.90 -4.57
N ASN A 63 7.38 6.30 -5.79
CA ASN A 63 6.31 7.25 -6.01
C ASN A 63 5.33 6.71 -7.06
N ALA A 64 4.30 5.98 -6.61
CA ALA A 64 3.32 5.36 -7.49
C ALA A 64 2.48 6.37 -8.27
N ALA A 65 2.26 7.57 -7.72
CA ALA A 65 1.44 8.61 -8.34
C ALA A 65 2.16 9.35 -9.48
N ASN A 66 3.49 9.23 -9.58
CA ASN A 66 4.27 9.85 -10.65
C ASN A 66 5.10 8.81 -11.42
N PRO A 67 4.58 8.21 -12.50
CA PRO A 67 5.32 7.23 -13.29
C PRO A 67 6.63 7.76 -13.89
N ALA A 68 6.75 9.07 -14.10
CA ALA A 68 7.99 9.69 -14.58
C ALA A 68 9.15 9.58 -13.56
N SER A 69 8.82 9.35 -12.28
CA SER A 69 9.80 9.11 -11.22
C SER A 69 10.45 7.73 -11.29
N TYR A 70 9.84 6.75 -11.95
CA TYR A 70 10.35 5.37 -11.96
C TYR A 70 11.72 5.23 -12.61
N SER A 71 12.01 6.06 -13.60
CA SER A 71 13.32 6.08 -14.25
C SER A 71 14.40 6.87 -13.49
N ALA A 72 14.05 7.50 -12.37
CA ALA A 72 14.99 8.27 -11.55
C ALA A 72 15.85 7.40 -10.65
N VAL A 73 15.45 6.16 -10.40
CA VAL A 73 16.22 5.19 -9.61
C VAL A 73 17.53 4.88 -10.30
N ASP A 74 18.62 4.81 -9.54
CA ASP A 74 19.93 4.48 -10.06
C ASP A 74 19.99 3.05 -10.64
N SER A 75 20.87 2.87 -11.60
CA SER A 75 21.12 1.52 -12.16
C SER A 75 21.65 0.60 -11.06
N LEU A 76 21.21 -0.66 -11.10
CA LEU A 76 21.55 -1.70 -10.11
C LEU A 76 20.99 -1.45 -8.70
N THR A 77 20.04 -0.52 -8.56
CA THR A 77 19.38 -0.25 -7.29
C THR A 77 17.98 -0.86 -7.29
N PHE A 78 17.65 -1.54 -6.21
CA PHE A 78 16.34 -2.06 -5.90
C PHE A 78 15.78 -1.30 -4.71
N LEU A 79 14.60 -0.74 -4.86
CA LEU A 79 13.87 -0.09 -3.77
C LEU A 79 12.74 -1.00 -3.32
N PHE A 80 12.60 -1.14 -2.02
CA PHE A 80 11.50 -1.83 -1.38
C PHE A 80 10.91 -0.91 -0.32
N ASP A 81 9.59 -0.75 -0.32
CA ASP A 81 8.88 0.09 0.63
C ASP A 81 7.62 -0.62 1.11
N ALA A 82 7.38 -0.57 2.41
CA ALA A 82 6.21 -1.16 3.04
C ALA A 82 5.67 -0.21 4.10
N GLY A 83 4.38 0.01 4.09
CA GLY A 83 3.70 0.85 5.06
C GLY A 83 2.71 0.07 5.89
N MET A 84 2.68 0.39 7.18
CA MET A 84 1.64 -0.08 8.10
C MET A 84 1.08 1.09 8.89
N SER A 85 -0.21 1.01 9.20
CA SER A 85 -0.86 1.97 10.09
C SER A 85 -1.39 1.28 11.33
N LEU A 86 -1.25 2.00 12.45
CA LEU A 86 -1.79 1.62 13.74
C LEU A 86 -2.76 2.71 14.17
N GLN A 87 -4.03 2.36 14.29
CA GLN A 87 -5.08 3.27 14.69
C GLN A 87 -5.54 2.96 16.12
N ASN A 88 -5.55 3.97 16.95
CA ASN A 88 -6.15 3.89 18.29
C ASN A 88 -7.20 4.97 18.41
N THR A 89 -8.47 4.58 18.42
CA THR A 89 -9.61 5.49 18.41
C THR A 89 -10.39 5.36 19.70
N ASN A 90 -10.61 6.50 20.36
CA ASN A 90 -11.48 6.61 21.52
C ASN A 90 -12.84 7.16 21.08
N PHE A 91 -13.87 6.37 21.25
CA PHE A 91 -15.26 6.78 21.06
C PHE A 91 -15.85 7.20 22.41
N GLN A 92 -16.54 8.32 22.41
CA GLN A 92 -17.27 8.78 23.59
C GLN A 92 -18.68 9.21 23.18
N GLU A 93 -19.66 8.57 23.76
CA GLU A 93 -21.09 8.88 23.54
C GLU A 93 -21.81 8.74 24.87
N ASN A 94 -22.62 9.77 25.24
CA ASN A 94 -23.43 9.77 26.46
C ASN A 94 -22.72 9.35 27.75
N GLY A 95 -21.44 9.72 27.90
CA GLY A 95 -20.62 9.38 29.06
C GLY A 95 -19.96 7.99 29.02
N VAL A 96 -20.31 7.17 28.05
CA VAL A 96 -19.62 5.87 27.80
C VAL A 96 -18.41 6.07 26.92
N LYS A 97 -17.26 5.56 27.36
CA LYS A 97 -16.01 5.59 26.59
C LYS A 97 -15.67 4.19 26.13
N THR A 98 -15.44 4.06 24.84
CA THR A 98 -14.98 2.78 24.21
C THR A 98 -13.69 3.04 23.43
N ASN A 99 -12.70 2.22 23.65
CA ASN A 99 -11.45 2.25 22.90
C ASN A 99 -11.43 1.15 21.83
N ALA A 100 -11.12 1.51 20.60
CA ALA A 100 -10.94 0.58 19.52
C ALA A 100 -9.53 0.73 18.93
N LYS A 101 -8.83 -0.40 18.82
CA LYS A 101 -7.50 -0.49 18.21
C LYS A 101 -7.60 -1.26 16.91
N ASN A 102 -6.93 -0.75 15.90
CA ASN A 102 -6.86 -1.38 14.60
C ASN A 102 -5.44 -1.30 14.03
N SER A 103 -5.06 -2.31 13.26
CA SER A 103 -3.79 -2.33 12.53
C SER A 103 -4.05 -2.79 11.10
N SER A 104 -3.43 -2.12 10.15
CA SER A 104 -3.51 -2.49 8.74
C SER A 104 -2.15 -2.36 8.06
N ILE A 105 -1.95 -3.19 7.03
CA ILE A 105 -0.87 -2.99 6.07
C ILE A 105 -1.44 -2.06 5.00
N ASP A 106 -0.83 -0.88 4.86
CA ASP A 106 -1.32 0.14 3.94
C ASP A 106 -0.85 -0.14 2.51
N TYR A 107 0.42 -0.53 2.36
CA TYR A 107 1.00 -0.83 1.06
C TYR A 107 2.26 -1.68 1.17
N LEU A 108 2.54 -2.35 0.09
CA LEU A 108 3.84 -3.00 -0.16
C LEU A 108 4.22 -2.70 -1.60
N ALA A 109 5.39 -2.14 -1.83
CA ALA A 109 5.83 -1.74 -3.14
C ALA A 109 7.31 -2.04 -3.38
N MET A 110 7.65 -2.33 -4.62
CA MET A 110 9.01 -2.52 -5.09
C MET A 110 9.23 -1.76 -6.38
N GLN A 111 10.44 -1.25 -6.55
CA GLN A 111 10.82 -0.48 -7.72
C GLN A 111 12.26 -0.79 -8.13
N PHE A 112 12.51 -0.92 -9.43
CA PHE A 112 13.83 -1.08 -9.99
C PHE A 112 13.89 -0.50 -11.39
N ARG A 113 15.09 -0.14 -11.81
CA ARG A 113 15.34 0.39 -13.13
C ARG A 113 15.67 -0.73 -14.11
N LEU A 114 14.94 -0.80 -15.22
CA LEU A 114 15.19 -1.76 -16.30
C LEU A 114 16.21 -1.22 -17.32
N TRP A 115 16.01 0.01 -17.79
CA TRP A 115 16.87 0.70 -18.77
C TRP A 115 17.07 2.17 -18.40
N LYS A 116 17.92 2.86 -19.13
CA LYS A 116 18.25 4.29 -18.87
C LYS A 116 17.03 5.22 -18.72
N ARG A 117 15.92 4.90 -19.39
CA ARG A 117 14.69 5.71 -19.39
C ARG A 117 13.46 4.96 -18.94
N MET A 118 13.62 3.73 -18.44
CA MET A 118 12.51 2.88 -18.06
C MET A 118 12.73 2.29 -16.67
N GLY A 119 11.79 2.53 -15.78
CA GLY A 119 11.69 1.92 -14.47
C GLY A 119 10.42 1.10 -14.36
N LEU A 120 10.43 0.08 -13.51
CA LEU A 120 9.27 -0.73 -13.15
C LEU A 120 8.98 -0.56 -11.68
N THR A 121 7.72 -0.32 -11.37
CA THR A 121 7.18 -0.35 -10.00
C THR A 121 6.07 -1.37 -9.96
N ALA A 122 6.09 -2.24 -8.96
CA ALA A 122 5.05 -3.21 -8.68
C ALA A 122 4.71 -3.17 -7.20
N GLY A 123 3.44 -3.33 -6.88
CA GLY A 123 3.00 -3.31 -5.49
C GLY A 123 1.50 -3.48 -5.37
N PHE A 124 1.02 -3.42 -4.12
CA PHE A 124 -0.39 -3.36 -3.78
C PHE A 124 -0.62 -2.29 -2.70
N LEU A 125 -1.83 -1.73 -2.71
CA LEU A 125 -2.37 -0.77 -1.74
C LEU A 125 -3.65 -1.31 -1.14
#